data_4b8dac4a5babe942d974099817839d45
#
_entry.id   4b8dac4a5babe942d974099817839d45
#
_cell.length_a   1.000
_cell.length_b   1.000
_cell.length_c   1.000
_cell.angle_alpha   90.00
_cell.angle_beta   90.00
_cell.angle_gamma   90.00
#
_symmetry.space_group_name_H-M   'P 1'
#
loop_
_entity.id
_entity.type
_entity.pdbx_description
1 polymer ?
#
loop_
_entity_poly.entity_id
_entity_poly.type
_entity_poly.pdbx_seq_one_letter_code
_entity_poly.pdbx_strand_id
1 'polypeptide(L)'
;MPTPLATRIIVGLSAALWLVLAFVLDAPVDKTWLKYLGGIASVIVVLLLIFDRWAWRWLPVAVTRRPDLRGTWTAQLQFQWPEGTPTQTKACFVVVRQTYSTITVDMHFDISDSHSRSAAVVETNGRWSLWWSYLSVAHALEQQGNPPHRGGAELAISLKPTRSLAGDYWTERKTRGRVTTTGHSKHCYDDYESALAATYD
;
A
#
# COMPACT_ATOMS: atom_id res chain seq x y z
N MET A 1 -7.22 0.44 -13.90
CA MET A 1 -7.51 -0.55 -14.97
C MET A 1 -6.80 -1.84 -14.59
N PRO A 2 -7.42 -3.03 -14.73
CA PRO A 2 -6.73 -4.29 -14.48
C PRO A 2 -5.53 -4.42 -15.42
N THR A 3 -4.42 -4.93 -14.90
CA THR A 3 -3.24 -5.19 -15.73
C THR A 3 -3.57 -6.24 -16.81
N PRO A 4 -2.93 -6.22 -17.99
CA PRO A 4 -3.18 -7.22 -19.05
C PRO A 4 -2.99 -8.66 -18.55
N LEU A 5 -2.16 -8.88 -17.54
CA LEU A 5 -1.98 -10.17 -16.88
C LEU A 5 -3.22 -10.57 -16.07
N ALA A 6 -3.80 -9.67 -15.29
CA ALA A 6 -5.02 -9.95 -14.52
C ALA A 6 -6.20 -10.32 -15.43
N THR A 7 -6.36 -9.60 -16.55
CA THR A 7 -7.38 -9.91 -17.56
C THR A 7 -7.19 -11.32 -18.15
N ARG A 8 -5.96 -11.70 -18.48
CA ARG A 8 -5.65 -13.04 -19.01
C ARG A 8 -5.94 -14.14 -17.99
N ILE A 9 -5.62 -13.92 -16.71
CA ILE A 9 -5.91 -14.85 -15.62
C ILE A 9 -7.43 -15.02 -15.44
N ILE A 10 -8.19 -13.93 -15.42
CA ILE A 10 -9.66 -13.97 -15.30
C ILE A 10 -10.28 -14.75 -16.46
N VAL A 11 -9.90 -14.43 -17.69
CA VAL A 11 -10.40 -15.13 -18.87
C VAL A 11 -10.03 -16.63 -18.85
N GLY A 12 -8.77 -16.94 -18.51
CA GLY A 12 -8.29 -18.33 -18.42
C GLY A 12 -9.03 -19.15 -17.37
N LEU A 13 -9.21 -18.60 -16.15
CA LEU A 13 -9.94 -19.26 -15.07
C LEU A 13 -11.42 -19.42 -15.40
N SER A 14 -12.05 -18.42 -16.04
CA SER A 14 -13.44 -18.51 -16.47
C SER A 14 -13.64 -19.61 -17.50
N ALA A 15 -12.75 -19.70 -18.49
CA ALA A 15 -12.78 -20.74 -19.52
C ALA A 15 -12.54 -22.14 -18.93
N ALA A 16 -11.55 -22.28 -18.04
CA ALA A 16 -11.25 -23.55 -17.39
C ALA A 16 -12.41 -24.04 -16.52
N LEU A 17 -13.01 -23.15 -15.72
CA LEU A 17 -14.17 -23.51 -14.90
C LEU A 17 -15.36 -23.91 -15.74
N TRP A 18 -15.57 -23.22 -16.88
CA TRP A 18 -16.62 -23.56 -17.81
C TRP A 18 -16.44 -24.95 -18.42
N LEU A 19 -15.22 -25.29 -18.88
CA LEU A 19 -14.89 -26.60 -19.41
C LEU A 19 -15.13 -27.71 -18.39
N VAL A 20 -14.71 -27.49 -17.13
CA VAL A 20 -14.94 -28.45 -16.03
C VAL A 20 -16.45 -28.64 -15.80
N LEU A 21 -17.22 -27.57 -15.74
CA LEU A 21 -18.68 -27.66 -15.53
C LEU A 21 -19.38 -28.32 -16.71
N ALA A 22 -19.01 -28.00 -17.94
CA ALA A 22 -19.56 -28.65 -19.13
C ALA A 22 -19.28 -30.15 -19.14
N PHE A 23 -18.07 -30.56 -18.76
CA PHE A 23 -17.67 -31.97 -18.67
C PHE A 23 -18.38 -32.71 -17.54
N VAL A 24 -18.45 -32.12 -16.33
CA VAL A 24 -19.06 -32.76 -15.15
C VAL A 24 -20.58 -32.91 -15.28
N LEU A 25 -21.23 -31.93 -15.92
CA LEU A 25 -22.70 -31.92 -16.06
C LEU A 25 -23.18 -32.63 -17.32
N ASP A 26 -22.28 -33.15 -18.15
CA ASP A 26 -22.58 -33.84 -19.44
C ASP A 26 -23.63 -33.07 -20.27
N ALA A 27 -23.49 -31.77 -20.29
CA ALA A 27 -24.54 -30.88 -20.76
C ALA A 27 -24.32 -30.45 -22.22
N PRO A 28 -25.35 -30.52 -23.08
CA PRO A 28 -25.25 -30.12 -24.47
C PRO A 28 -24.87 -28.63 -24.57
N VAL A 29 -23.86 -28.31 -25.36
CA VAL A 29 -23.42 -26.93 -25.61
C VAL A 29 -24.42 -26.24 -26.53
N ASP A 30 -25.47 -25.69 -25.95
CA ASP A 30 -26.47 -24.90 -26.66
C ASP A 30 -26.44 -23.41 -26.29
N LYS A 31 -27.31 -22.59 -26.91
CA LYS A 31 -27.38 -21.14 -26.65
C LYS A 31 -27.70 -20.78 -25.18
N THR A 32 -28.24 -21.70 -24.41
CA THR A 32 -28.61 -21.50 -23.00
C THR A 32 -27.32 -21.39 -22.13
N TRP A 33 -26.26 -22.09 -22.50
CA TRP A 33 -24.97 -22.07 -21.81
C TRP A 33 -24.24 -20.73 -21.92
N LEU A 34 -24.45 -19.98 -23.02
CA LEU A 34 -23.89 -18.62 -23.13
C LEU A 34 -24.39 -17.69 -22.00
N LYS A 35 -25.60 -17.89 -21.50
CA LYS A 35 -26.14 -17.12 -20.36
C LYS A 35 -25.44 -17.45 -19.07
N TYR A 36 -25.05 -18.72 -18.87
CA TYR A 36 -24.31 -19.12 -17.67
C TYR A 36 -22.84 -18.71 -17.68
N LEU A 37 -22.23 -18.53 -18.87
CA LEU A 37 -20.86 -18.01 -18.99
C LEU A 37 -20.72 -16.63 -18.36
N GLY A 38 -21.66 -15.72 -18.60
CA GLY A 38 -21.68 -14.40 -17.97
C GLY A 38 -21.78 -14.47 -16.44
N GLY A 39 -22.61 -15.40 -15.92
CA GLY A 39 -22.76 -15.63 -14.49
C GLY A 39 -21.46 -16.13 -13.84
N ILE A 40 -20.80 -17.12 -14.43
CA ILE A 40 -19.55 -17.69 -13.93
C ILE A 40 -18.44 -16.62 -13.92
N ALA A 41 -18.29 -15.87 -15.00
CA ALA A 41 -17.31 -14.80 -15.08
C ALA A 41 -17.55 -13.74 -13.99
N SER A 42 -18.81 -13.39 -13.74
CA SER A 42 -19.18 -12.44 -12.69
C SER A 42 -18.84 -12.96 -11.29
N VAL A 43 -19.11 -14.24 -11.01
CA VAL A 43 -18.75 -14.86 -9.72
C VAL A 43 -17.21 -14.84 -9.51
N ILE A 44 -16.43 -15.18 -10.53
CA ILE A 44 -14.97 -15.14 -10.45
C ILE A 44 -14.48 -13.72 -10.18
N VAL A 45 -15.02 -12.71 -10.87
CA VAL A 45 -14.65 -11.32 -10.63
C VAL A 45 -14.96 -10.92 -9.18
N VAL A 46 -16.14 -11.28 -8.66
CA VAL A 46 -16.51 -10.99 -7.26
C VAL A 46 -15.54 -11.69 -6.28
N LEU A 47 -15.22 -12.95 -6.51
CA LEU A 47 -14.28 -13.68 -5.67
C LEU A 47 -12.87 -13.05 -5.69
N LEU A 48 -12.41 -12.60 -6.86
CA LEU A 48 -11.13 -11.90 -6.99
C LEU A 48 -11.15 -10.53 -6.29
N LEU A 49 -12.26 -9.80 -6.34
CA LEU A 49 -12.42 -8.53 -5.62
C LEU A 49 -12.43 -8.76 -4.09
N ILE A 50 -13.13 -9.81 -3.62
CA ILE A 50 -13.13 -10.21 -2.22
C ILE A 50 -11.72 -10.61 -1.78
N PHE A 51 -11.01 -11.39 -2.60
CA PHE A 51 -9.63 -11.76 -2.35
C PHE A 51 -8.73 -10.53 -2.27
N ASP A 52 -8.78 -9.64 -3.26
CA ASP A 52 -7.97 -8.42 -3.31
C ASP A 52 -8.22 -7.52 -2.09
N ARG A 53 -9.48 -7.38 -1.65
CA ARG A 53 -9.84 -6.45 -0.58
C ARG A 53 -9.56 -7.00 0.82
N TRP A 54 -9.82 -8.32 1.04
CA TRP A 54 -9.83 -8.89 2.39
C TRP A 54 -9.12 -10.24 2.52
N ALA A 55 -9.41 -11.22 1.64
CA ALA A 55 -9.08 -12.61 1.90
C ALA A 55 -7.56 -12.90 1.87
N TRP A 56 -6.79 -12.18 1.09
CA TRP A 56 -5.34 -12.34 1.00
C TRP A 56 -4.62 -12.18 2.35
N ARG A 57 -5.22 -11.43 3.28
CA ARG A 57 -4.66 -11.17 4.61
C ARG A 57 -4.67 -12.37 5.54
N TRP A 58 -5.53 -13.32 5.28
CA TRP A 58 -5.62 -14.56 6.05
C TRP A 58 -4.57 -15.59 5.61
N LEU A 59 -3.94 -15.36 4.48
CA LEU A 59 -2.90 -16.23 3.97
C LEU A 59 -1.52 -15.81 4.50
N PRO A 60 -0.63 -16.80 4.76
CA PRO A 60 0.75 -16.50 5.15
C PRO A 60 1.48 -15.66 4.10
N VAL A 61 2.40 -14.80 4.55
CA VAL A 61 3.25 -13.97 3.66
C VAL A 61 4.04 -14.83 2.67
N ALA A 62 4.44 -16.04 3.06
CA ALA A 62 5.11 -16.98 2.17
C ALA A 62 4.27 -17.37 0.93
N VAL A 63 2.94 -17.35 1.05
CA VAL A 63 2.00 -17.66 -0.05
C VAL A 63 1.69 -16.39 -0.85
N THR A 64 1.32 -15.32 -0.17
CA THR A 64 0.92 -14.07 -0.80
C THR A 64 2.09 -13.28 -1.37
N ARG A 65 3.30 -13.52 -0.85
CA ARG A 65 4.51 -12.72 -1.09
C ARG A 65 4.26 -11.23 -0.89
N ARG A 66 3.40 -10.90 0.10
CA ARG A 66 3.08 -9.52 0.46
C ARG A 66 2.85 -9.39 1.96
N PRO A 67 3.69 -8.63 2.69
CA PRO A 67 3.41 -8.27 4.07
C PRO A 67 2.21 -7.31 4.14
N ASP A 68 1.36 -7.49 5.14
CA ASP A 68 0.28 -6.56 5.45
C ASP A 68 0.84 -5.39 6.28
N LEU A 69 0.90 -4.22 5.67
CA LEU A 69 1.44 -3.00 6.27
C LEU A 69 0.35 -1.99 6.62
N ARG A 70 -0.92 -2.33 6.39
CA ARG A 70 -2.05 -1.42 6.57
C ARG A 70 -2.15 -0.88 7.97
N GLY A 71 -2.55 0.37 8.03
CA GLY A 71 -2.77 1.09 9.25
C GLY A 71 -1.95 2.36 9.33
N THR A 72 -1.94 2.94 10.51
CA THR A 72 -1.19 4.14 10.82
C THR A 72 0.00 3.78 11.71
N TRP A 73 1.15 4.27 11.34
CA TRP A 73 2.41 4.09 12.03
C TRP A 73 2.85 5.42 12.62
N THR A 74 3.12 5.47 13.92
CA THR A 74 3.82 6.60 14.51
C THR A 74 5.28 6.57 14.06
N ALA A 75 5.81 7.70 13.64
CA ALA A 75 7.16 7.77 13.10
C ALA A 75 7.90 9.02 13.53
N GLN A 76 9.22 8.90 13.52
CA GLN A 76 10.14 10.01 13.68
C GLN A 76 10.92 10.21 12.39
N LEU A 77 10.86 11.43 11.89
CA LEU A 77 11.62 11.89 10.75
C LEU A 77 12.85 12.64 11.24
N GLN A 78 14.04 12.11 10.98
CA GLN A 78 15.32 12.76 11.27
C GLN A 78 15.88 13.36 9.99
N PHE A 79 16.27 14.62 10.00
CA PHE A 79 16.79 15.30 8.82
C PHE A 79 17.80 16.40 9.18
N GLN A 80 18.54 16.80 8.16
CA GLN A 80 19.44 17.93 8.20
C GLN A 80 19.05 18.91 7.11
N TRP A 81 18.75 20.14 7.48
CA TRP A 81 18.46 21.21 6.54
C TRP A 81 18.74 22.58 7.16
N PRO A 82 19.56 23.44 6.51
CA PRO A 82 20.47 23.17 5.39
C PRO A 82 21.54 22.11 5.69
N GLU A 83 22.24 21.62 4.67
CA GLU A 83 23.32 20.64 4.82
C GLU A 83 24.39 21.17 5.81
N GLY A 84 24.85 20.30 6.72
CA GLY A 84 25.81 20.67 7.78
C GLY A 84 25.19 21.25 9.05
N THR A 85 23.85 21.43 9.10
CA THR A 85 23.19 21.81 10.37
C THR A 85 23.00 20.60 11.30
N PRO A 86 22.76 20.81 12.61
CA PRO A 86 22.42 19.73 13.52
C PRO A 86 21.19 18.95 13.04
N THR A 87 21.21 17.64 13.27
CA THR A 87 20.06 16.77 12.95
C THR A 87 18.82 17.23 13.73
N GLN A 88 17.75 17.48 13.01
CA GLN A 88 16.45 17.80 13.55
C GLN A 88 15.58 16.55 13.55
N THR A 89 14.64 16.45 14.49
CA THR A 89 13.68 15.35 14.57
C THR A 89 12.26 15.92 14.57
N LYS A 90 11.41 15.37 13.72
CA LYS A 90 10.00 15.73 13.63
C LYS A 90 9.13 14.49 13.76
N ALA A 91 8.11 14.54 14.62
CA ALA A 91 7.10 13.50 14.70
C ALA A 91 6.18 13.55 13.48
N CYS A 92 5.76 12.38 12.99
CA CYS A 92 4.81 12.24 11.91
C CYS A 92 4.07 10.91 11.99
N PHE A 93 3.03 10.78 11.20
CA PHE A 93 2.30 9.55 11.03
C PHE A 93 2.42 9.07 9.58
N VAL A 94 2.75 7.80 9.41
CA VAL A 94 2.78 7.14 8.10
C VAL A 94 1.55 6.26 7.98
N VAL A 95 0.65 6.59 7.07
CA VAL A 95 -0.60 5.86 6.85
C VAL A 95 -0.48 5.02 5.60
N VAL A 96 -0.59 3.72 5.76
CA VAL A 96 -0.51 2.76 4.65
C VAL A 96 -1.90 2.19 4.39
N ARG A 97 -2.44 2.47 3.19
CA ARG A 97 -3.66 1.82 2.69
C ARG A 97 -3.28 0.81 1.63
N GLN A 98 -3.67 -0.45 1.85
CA GLN A 98 -3.22 -1.56 1.02
C GLN A 98 -4.35 -2.54 0.73
N THR A 99 -4.46 -2.95 -0.54
CA THR A 99 -5.13 -4.17 -0.97
C THR A 99 -4.06 -5.18 -1.44
N TYR A 100 -4.46 -6.32 -1.95
CA TYR A 100 -3.48 -7.24 -2.55
C TYR A 100 -2.76 -6.62 -3.75
N SER A 101 -3.49 -5.89 -4.59
CA SER A 101 -2.97 -5.33 -5.85
C SER A 101 -2.48 -3.89 -5.74
N THR A 102 -2.90 -3.13 -4.74
CA THR A 102 -2.59 -1.69 -4.62
C THR A 102 -2.03 -1.35 -3.26
N ILE A 103 -1.21 -0.31 -3.22
CA ILE A 103 -0.73 0.30 -1.99
C ILE A 103 -0.60 1.80 -2.19
N THR A 104 -1.01 2.56 -1.18
CA THR A 104 -0.77 4.00 -1.08
C THR A 104 -0.20 4.34 0.29
N VAL A 105 0.61 5.37 0.34
CA VAL A 105 1.26 5.84 1.56
C VAL A 105 1.01 7.35 1.68
N ASP A 106 0.45 7.74 2.81
CA ASP A 106 0.30 9.14 3.18
C ASP A 106 1.16 9.42 4.41
N MET A 107 1.68 10.63 4.53
CA MET A 107 2.37 11.08 5.74
C MET A 107 1.72 12.35 6.22
N HIS A 108 1.32 12.36 7.49
CA HIS A 108 0.72 13.51 8.15
C HIS A 108 1.69 14.13 9.13
N PHE A 109 1.91 15.42 8.96
CA PHE A 109 2.67 16.28 9.87
C PHE A 109 1.75 17.35 10.43
N ASP A 110 2.19 18.03 11.47
CA ASP A 110 1.45 19.14 12.10
C ASP A 110 1.10 20.30 11.14
N ILE A 111 1.94 20.56 10.13
CA ILE A 111 1.79 21.69 9.19
C ILE A 111 1.74 21.30 7.72
N SER A 112 1.80 20.01 7.40
CA SER A 112 1.84 19.54 6.01
C SER A 112 1.41 18.10 5.86
N ASP A 113 0.90 17.76 4.68
CA ASP A 113 0.58 16.40 4.28
C ASP A 113 1.40 15.98 3.07
N SER A 114 1.70 14.69 2.99
CA SER A 114 2.35 14.08 1.83
C SER A 114 1.51 12.93 1.34
N HIS A 115 1.25 12.89 0.03
CA HIS A 115 0.49 11.82 -0.61
C HIS A 115 1.35 11.11 -1.65
N SER A 116 1.36 9.78 -1.61
CA SER A 116 2.09 9.00 -2.59
C SER A 116 1.51 9.16 -4.00
N ARG A 117 2.40 9.31 -4.97
CA ARG A 117 2.11 9.25 -6.41
C ARG A 117 2.23 7.82 -6.95
N SER A 118 3.18 7.09 -6.41
CA SER A 118 3.38 5.67 -6.63
C SER A 118 3.94 5.05 -5.36
N ALA A 119 3.56 3.81 -5.08
CA ALA A 119 4.10 3.04 -3.98
C ALA A 119 4.16 1.56 -4.34
N ALA A 120 5.14 0.85 -3.80
CA ALA A 120 5.32 -0.57 -3.99
C ALA A 120 5.95 -1.23 -2.76
N VAL A 121 5.58 -2.49 -2.52
CA VAL A 121 6.32 -3.38 -1.63
C VAL A 121 7.18 -4.27 -2.51
N VAL A 122 8.48 -4.24 -2.28
CA VAL A 122 9.49 -4.95 -3.08
C VAL A 122 10.21 -5.97 -2.20
N GLU A 123 10.42 -7.15 -2.74
CA GLU A 123 11.25 -8.18 -2.13
C GLU A 123 12.58 -8.28 -2.88
N THR A 124 13.67 -8.10 -2.16
CA THR A 124 15.01 -8.26 -2.72
C THR A 124 15.85 -9.13 -1.78
N ASN A 125 16.29 -10.28 -2.27
CA ASN A 125 17.11 -11.24 -1.49
C ASN A 125 16.48 -11.63 -0.14
N GLY A 126 15.16 -11.87 -0.10
CA GLY A 126 14.41 -12.22 1.11
C GLY A 126 14.18 -11.07 2.08
N ARG A 127 14.51 -9.86 1.71
CA ARG A 127 14.24 -8.64 2.49
C ARG A 127 13.13 -7.85 1.82
N TRP A 128 12.19 -7.36 2.62
CA TRP A 128 11.09 -6.54 2.16
C TRP A 128 11.38 -5.07 2.37
N SER A 129 11.08 -4.24 1.37
CA SER A 129 11.08 -2.78 1.49
C SER A 129 9.77 -2.18 0.98
N LEU A 130 9.35 -1.10 1.62
CA LEU A 130 8.28 -0.22 1.17
C LEU A 130 8.92 1.00 0.51
N TRP A 131 8.65 1.15 -0.77
CA TRP A 131 9.12 2.29 -1.56
C TRP A 131 7.94 3.14 -2.02
N TRP A 132 8.09 4.46 -1.98
CA TRP A 132 7.11 5.37 -2.59
C TRP A 132 7.72 6.68 -3.01
N SER A 133 7.12 7.30 -4.05
CA SER A 133 7.33 8.69 -4.40
C SER A 133 6.11 9.50 -3.96
N TYR A 134 6.31 10.74 -3.55
CA TYR A 134 5.25 11.55 -2.98
C TYR A 134 5.30 13.01 -3.43
N LEU A 135 4.17 13.69 -3.26
CA LEU A 135 4.06 15.14 -3.27
C LEU A 135 3.70 15.59 -1.85
N SER A 136 4.52 16.46 -1.28
CA SER A 136 4.27 17.11 0.00
C SER A 136 3.70 18.49 -0.22
N VAL A 137 2.62 18.82 0.50
CA VAL A 137 1.92 20.10 0.44
C VAL A 137 1.73 20.59 1.87
N ALA A 138 2.24 21.78 2.17
CA ALA A 138 2.01 22.43 3.45
C ALA A 138 0.59 23.02 3.51
N HIS A 139 0.06 23.20 4.72
CA HIS A 139 -1.18 23.91 4.96
C HIS A 139 -1.06 25.36 4.46
N ALA A 140 -2.17 25.96 4.07
CA ALA A 140 -2.18 27.23 3.31
C ALA A 140 -1.32 28.35 3.91
N LEU A 141 -1.32 28.49 5.23
CA LEU A 141 -0.53 29.53 5.93
C LEU A 141 0.97 29.24 5.94
N GLU A 142 1.36 27.97 5.78
CA GLU A 142 2.74 27.52 5.87
C GLU A 142 3.42 27.40 4.49
N GLN A 143 2.65 27.57 3.40
CA GLN A 143 3.15 27.34 2.04
C GLN A 143 4.27 28.30 1.64
N GLN A 144 4.30 29.52 2.18
CA GLN A 144 5.34 30.49 1.88
C GLN A 144 6.73 30.00 2.35
N GLY A 145 6.81 29.39 3.54
CA GLY A 145 8.04 28.82 4.09
C GLY A 145 8.28 27.37 3.65
N ASN A 146 7.22 26.68 3.24
CA ASN A 146 7.25 25.27 2.85
C ASN A 146 6.44 25.04 1.56
N PRO A 147 6.90 25.52 0.39
CA PRO A 147 6.21 25.33 -0.88
C PRO A 147 6.08 23.83 -1.23
N PRO A 148 5.09 23.43 -2.02
CA PRO A 148 4.91 22.05 -2.46
C PRO A 148 6.20 21.51 -3.08
N HIS A 149 6.53 20.26 -2.75
CA HIS A 149 7.73 19.60 -3.24
C HIS A 149 7.56 18.09 -3.35
N ARG A 150 8.39 17.48 -4.19
CA ARG A 150 8.40 16.04 -4.42
C ARG A 150 9.52 15.39 -3.63
N GLY A 151 9.31 14.11 -3.33
CA GLY A 151 10.33 13.30 -2.70
C GLY A 151 10.10 11.82 -2.95
N GLY A 152 10.98 11.03 -2.40
CA GLY A 152 10.89 9.58 -2.36
C GLY A 152 11.35 9.05 -1.00
N ALA A 153 10.92 7.85 -0.67
CA ALA A 153 11.36 7.14 0.52
C ALA A 153 11.43 5.65 0.26
N GLU A 154 12.35 5.00 0.95
CA GLU A 154 12.49 3.55 0.96
C GLU A 154 12.71 3.09 2.40
N LEU A 155 11.76 2.31 2.93
CA LEU A 155 11.83 1.78 4.28
C LEU A 155 11.94 0.26 4.25
N ALA A 156 12.96 -0.28 4.91
CA ALA A 156 13.05 -1.70 5.18
C ALA A 156 11.92 -2.12 6.12
N ILE A 157 11.30 -3.27 5.82
CA ILE A 157 10.18 -3.83 6.58
C ILE A 157 10.73 -4.92 7.47
N SER A 158 10.61 -4.76 8.78
CA SER A 158 10.83 -5.81 9.77
C SER A 158 9.48 -6.38 10.22
N LEU A 159 9.33 -7.70 10.12
CA LEU A 159 8.11 -8.39 10.55
C LEU A 159 8.29 -9.08 11.91
N LYS A 160 9.54 -9.28 12.34
CA LYS A 160 9.91 -9.97 13.59
C LYS A 160 11.18 -9.36 14.17
N PRO A 161 11.35 -9.33 15.50
CA PRO A 161 10.40 -9.71 16.54
C PRO A 161 9.21 -8.76 16.66
N THR A 162 9.41 -7.47 16.31
CA THR A 162 8.38 -6.43 16.33
C THR A 162 8.22 -5.85 14.93
N ARG A 163 7.00 -5.57 14.52
CA ARG A 163 6.76 -4.90 13.25
C ARG A 163 7.33 -3.49 13.29
N SER A 164 8.14 -3.15 12.31
CA SER A 164 8.69 -1.80 12.17
C SER A 164 9.06 -1.49 10.73
N LEU A 165 9.06 -0.20 10.42
CA LEU A 165 9.52 0.35 9.16
C LEU A 165 10.63 1.34 9.47
N ALA A 166 11.78 1.20 8.82
CA ALA A 166 12.89 2.12 8.99
C ALA A 166 13.71 2.25 7.72
N GLY A 167 14.11 3.46 7.37
CA GLY A 167 14.90 3.68 6.16
C GLY A 167 15.06 5.14 5.84
N ASP A 168 15.39 5.43 4.60
CA ASP A 168 15.81 6.75 4.20
C ASP A 168 14.76 7.43 3.30
N TYR A 169 14.76 8.75 3.31
CA TYR A 169 13.98 9.57 2.41
C TYR A 169 14.81 10.71 1.83
N TRP A 170 14.38 11.23 0.71
CA TRP A 170 15.00 12.36 0.03
C TRP A 170 13.94 13.24 -0.65
N THR A 171 14.28 14.50 -0.87
CA THR A 171 13.41 15.47 -1.55
C THR A 171 14.15 16.15 -2.70
N GLU A 172 13.41 16.70 -3.65
CA GLU A 172 13.95 17.54 -4.71
C GLU A 172 14.66 18.80 -4.17
N ARG A 173 14.36 19.21 -2.93
CA ARG A 173 15.03 20.30 -2.23
C ARG A 173 16.39 19.91 -1.62
N LYS A 174 16.91 18.73 -1.97
CA LYS A 174 18.16 18.17 -1.45
C LYS A 174 18.13 17.85 0.07
N THR A 175 16.96 17.86 0.70
CA THR A 175 16.83 17.35 2.08
C THR A 175 16.93 15.83 2.04
N ARG A 176 17.71 15.27 2.94
CA ARG A 176 17.84 13.82 3.15
C ARG A 176 17.67 13.53 4.62
N GLY A 177 17.17 12.36 4.90
CA GLY A 177 17.01 11.96 6.29
C GLY A 177 16.51 10.55 6.44
N ARG A 178 16.15 10.20 7.66
CA ARG A 178 15.72 8.87 8.04
C ARG A 178 14.34 8.91 8.65
N VAL A 179 13.52 7.93 8.30
CA VAL A 179 12.22 7.67 8.92
C VAL A 179 12.33 6.39 9.74
N THR A 180 11.86 6.42 10.98
CA THR A 180 11.80 5.25 11.85
C THR A 180 10.44 5.21 12.53
N THR A 181 9.73 4.10 12.42
CA THR A 181 8.44 3.91 13.08
C THR A 181 8.64 3.39 14.51
N THR A 182 7.73 3.80 15.40
CA THR A 182 7.79 3.47 16.83
C THR A 182 6.55 2.78 17.37
N GLY A 183 5.41 2.87 16.69
CA GLY A 183 4.15 2.24 17.07
C GLY A 183 3.26 2.00 15.85
N HIS A 184 2.23 1.18 16.01
CA HIS A 184 1.32 0.82 14.93
C HIS A 184 -0.12 0.71 15.41
N SER A 185 -1.06 1.26 14.63
CA SER A 185 -2.50 1.03 14.75
C SER A 185 -3.05 0.45 13.45
N LYS A 186 -3.95 -0.52 13.52
CA LYS A 186 -4.60 -1.11 12.33
C LYS A 186 -5.57 -0.16 11.63
N HIS A 187 -5.94 0.94 12.30
CA HIS A 187 -6.79 1.97 11.74
C HIS A 187 -6.00 2.92 10.84
N CYS A 188 -6.59 3.35 9.73
CA CYS A 188 -6.02 4.38 8.86
C CYS A 188 -6.67 5.71 9.20
N TYR A 189 -5.94 6.61 9.84
CA TYR A 189 -6.40 7.97 10.13
C TYR A 189 -6.16 8.86 8.91
N ASP A 190 -7.06 9.84 8.71
CA ASP A 190 -7.06 10.67 7.51
C ASP A 190 -6.34 12.01 7.70
N ASP A 191 -5.97 12.35 8.95
CA ASP A 191 -5.32 13.61 9.30
C ASP A 191 -4.42 13.46 10.54
N TYR A 192 -3.60 14.49 10.77
CA TYR A 192 -2.64 14.52 11.88
C TYR A 192 -3.32 14.47 13.25
N GLU A 193 -4.40 15.23 13.46
CA GLU A 193 -5.05 15.37 14.75
C GLU A 193 -5.73 14.06 15.18
N SER A 194 -6.43 13.41 14.26
CA SER A 194 -7.05 12.10 14.54
C SER A 194 -6.01 11.01 14.81
N ALA A 195 -4.87 11.05 14.11
CA ALA A 195 -3.76 10.14 14.36
C ALA A 195 -3.10 10.44 15.72
N LEU A 196 -2.94 11.71 16.09
CA LEU A 196 -2.32 12.11 17.36
C LEU A 196 -3.14 11.67 18.59
N ALA A 197 -4.47 11.73 18.48
CA ALA A 197 -5.39 11.33 19.53
C ALA A 197 -5.52 9.80 19.71
N ALA A 198 -4.93 9.00 18.83
CA ALA A 198 -5.09 7.57 18.79
C ALA A 198 -4.11 6.82 19.71
N THR A 199 -4.45 5.56 20.00
CA THR A 199 -3.57 4.64 20.72
C THR A 199 -2.82 3.73 19.75
N TYR A 200 -1.55 3.51 20.02
CA TYR A 200 -0.64 2.68 19.22
C TYR A 200 -0.04 1.57 20.08
N ASP A 201 0.13 0.39 19.47
CA ASP A 201 0.79 -0.78 20.05
C ASP A 201 2.32 -0.73 19.84
#